data_8954be7caecf4a7999ee4d27851db08e
#
_entry.id   8954be7caecf4a7999ee4d27851db08e
#
_cell.length_a   1.000
_cell.length_b   1.000
_cell.length_c   1.000
_cell.angle_alpha   90.00
_cell.angle_beta   90.00
_cell.angle_gamma   90.00
#
_symmetry.space_group_name_H-M   'P 1'
#
loop_
_entity.id
_entity.type
_entity.pdbx_description
1 polymer ?
#
loop_
_entity_poly.entity_id
_entity_poly.type
_entity_poly.pdbx_seq_one_letter_code
_entity_poly.pdbx_strand_id
1 'polypeptide(L)'
;MTETSVHVGGLLIETAAMTKEGEEVSGDLACIGHTADGVLVGVVDGLGHGVDAGDAADRASEVLEDPATGLRVGEALQRCHGALRGTRGAVIALAAFPAHASEMEWLAVGNIEGVLVRGRLGRPGREMIVQRPGIVGHHMPPLRSSTIPVRVGDTLVFATDGVRREVAQAVSRRGTARLRGGVAELLEEFATGTDDALLLTARYGVPA
;
A
#
# COMPACT_ATOMS: atom_id res chain seq x y z
N MET A 1 15.66 6.32 -6.92
CA MET A 1 14.94 5.13 -6.42
C MET A 1 15.29 4.91 -4.96
N THR A 2 14.31 4.68 -4.11
CA THR A 2 14.47 4.33 -2.69
C THR A 2 13.89 2.95 -2.45
N GLU A 3 14.52 2.17 -1.57
CA GLU A 3 14.07 0.83 -1.18
C GLU A 3 14.12 0.69 0.35
N THR A 4 13.10 0.04 0.92
CA THR A 4 13.03 -0.23 2.36
C THR A 4 12.54 -1.65 2.59
N SER A 5 13.07 -2.29 3.65
CA SER A 5 12.61 -3.61 4.09
C SER A 5 12.49 -3.62 5.61
N VAL A 6 11.31 -4.00 6.12
CA VAL A 6 10.98 -4.00 7.55
C VAL A 6 10.30 -5.30 7.95
N HIS A 7 10.73 -5.87 9.07
CA HIS A 7 10.03 -6.97 9.74
C HIS A 7 9.23 -6.44 10.93
N VAL A 8 7.90 -6.54 10.87
CA VAL A 8 7.01 -6.04 11.92
C VAL A 8 5.74 -6.86 12.01
N GLY A 9 5.30 -7.23 13.22
CA GLY A 9 4.02 -7.92 13.45
C GLY A 9 3.85 -9.23 12.66
N GLY A 10 4.94 -9.95 12.38
CA GLY A 10 4.91 -11.18 11.56
C GLY A 10 4.78 -10.93 10.06
N LEU A 11 4.98 -9.68 9.62
CA LEU A 11 5.05 -9.29 8.22
C LEU A 11 6.51 -9.00 7.82
N LEU A 12 6.88 -9.40 6.61
CA LEU A 12 8.00 -8.80 5.89
C LEU A 12 7.40 -7.80 4.90
N ILE A 13 7.66 -6.53 5.13
CA ILE A 13 7.19 -5.43 4.28
C ILE A 13 8.40 -4.89 3.51
N GLU A 14 8.29 -4.89 2.19
CA GLU A 14 9.31 -4.37 1.29
C GLU A 14 8.66 -3.31 0.40
N THR A 15 9.32 -2.18 0.23
CA THR A 15 8.85 -1.07 -0.61
C THR A 15 9.94 -0.62 -1.56
N ALA A 16 9.55 -0.20 -2.75
CA ALA A 16 10.42 0.52 -3.66
C ALA A 16 9.64 1.69 -4.26
N ALA A 17 10.28 2.85 -4.40
CA ALA A 17 9.69 4.05 -4.97
C ALA A 17 10.65 4.74 -5.94
N MET A 18 10.07 5.31 -6.99
CA MET A 18 10.75 6.12 -8.00
C MET A 18 9.99 7.44 -8.16
N THR A 19 10.71 8.55 -8.01
CA THR A 19 10.16 9.88 -8.29
C THR A 19 10.12 10.12 -9.79
N LYS A 20 9.08 10.76 -10.28
CA LYS A 20 8.91 11.20 -11.66
C LYS A 20 10.12 11.99 -12.14
N GLU A 21 10.54 11.75 -13.38
CA GLU A 21 11.66 12.47 -13.97
C GLU A 21 11.40 13.98 -14.00
N GLY A 22 12.35 14.76 -13.48
CA GLY A 22 12.27 16.21 -13.37
C GLY A 22 11.66 16.73 -12.07
N GLU A 23 11.14 15.84 -11.19
CA GLU A 23 10.64 16.22 -9.86
C GLU A 23 11.66 15.86 -8.77
N GLU A 24 11.72 16.67 -7.71
CA GLU A 24 12.57 16.42 -6.53
C GLU A 24 11.82 15.65 -5.44
N VAL A 25 10.49 15.77 -5.42
CA VAL A 25 9.60 15.18 -4.40
C VAL A 25 8.58 14.28 -5.07
N SER A 26 8.43 13.06 -4.54
CA SER A 26 7.39 12.12 -4.96
C SER A 26 6.08 12.41 -4.24
N GLY A 27 4.97 12.29 -4.95
CA GLY A 27 3.63 12.24 -4.36
C GLY A 27 3.27 10.87 -3.77
N ASP A 28 4.04 9.84 -4.09
CA ASP A 28 3.81 8.47 -3.65
C ASP A 28 4.56 8.15 -2.36
N LEU A 29 3.85 7.62 -1.35
CA LEU A 29 4.43 7.27 -0.05
C LEU A 29 3.86 5.95 0.49
N ALA A 30 4.73 5.10 1.04
CA ALA A 30 4.34 3.92 1.80
C ALA A 30 4.30 4.26 3.29
N CYS A 31 3.25 3.82 3.99
CA CYS A 31 3.02 4.07 5.40
C CYS A 31 2.93 2.75 6.18
N ILE A 32 3.58 2.69 7.34
CA ILE A 32 3.58 1.51 8.21
C ILE A 32 3.29 1.95 9.65
N GLY A 33 2.01 1.87 10.04
CA GLY A 33 1.58 2.07 11.42
C GLY A 33 1.70 0.77 12.23
N HIS A 34 2.33 0.82 13.39
CA HIS A 34 2.47 -0.33 14.27
C HIS A 34 1.94 -0.02 15.66
N THR A 35 1.08 -0.89 16.17
CA THR A 35 0.49 -0.83 17.52
C THR A 35 0.61 -2.18 18.21
N ALA A 36 0.28 -2.25 19.49
CA ALA A 36 0.18 -3.52 20.21
C ALA A 36 -0.88 -4.46 19.60
N ASP A 37 -1.90 -3.91 18.93
CA ASP A 37 -3.01 -4.66 18.35
C ASP A 37 -2.70 -5.19 16.94
N GLY A 38 -1.60 -4.73 16.29
CA GLY A 38 -1.19 -5.19 14.97
C GLY A 38 -0.52 -4.13 14.11
N VAL A 39 -0.57 -4.33 12.79
CA VAL A 39 0.10 -3.49 11.79
C VAL A 39 -0.90 -2.94 10.79
N LEU A 40 -0.84 -1.64 10.55
CA LEU A 40 -1.53 -0.95 9.46
C LEU A 40 -0.50 -0.70 8.33
N VAL A 41 -0.80 -1.18 7.14
CA VAL A 41 0.03 -0.97 5.95
C VAL A 41 -0.75 -0.14 4.96
N GLY A 42 -0.13 0.91 4.43
CA GLY A 42 -0.79 1.82 3.49
C GLY A 42 0.10 2.27 2.35
N VAL A 43 -0.53 2.65 1.26
CA VAL A 43 0.06 3.40 0.16
C VAL A 43 -0.80 4.63 -0.08
N VAL A 44 -0.15 5.76 -0.18
CA VAL A 44 -0.72 7.08 -0.46
C VAL A 44 -0.13 7.55 -1.78
N ASP A 45 -0.98 8.10 -2.65
CA ASP A 45 -0.61 8.80 -3.86
C ASP A 45 -1.29 10.18 -3.82
N GLY A 46 -0.48 11.21 -3.58
CA GLY A 46 -0.92 12.61 -3.55
C GLY A 46 -1.25 13.11 -4.95
N LEU A 47 -2.40 13.78 -5.12
CA LEU A 47 -2.86 14.19 -6.44
C LEU A 47 -1.89 15.11 -7.18
N GLY A 48 -1.45 14.68 -8.35
CA GLY A 48 -0.49 15.38 -9.19
C GLY A 48 0.94 14.91 -8.91
N HIS A 49 1.91 15.80 -8.94
CA HIS A 49 3.33 15.51 -8.73
C HIS A 49 4.03 16.70 -8.05
N GLY A 50 5.25 16.46 -7.57
CA GLY A 50 6.09 17.46 -6.92
C GLY A 50 5.61 17.84 -5.52
N VAL A 51 6.02 19.00 -5.02
CA VAL A 51 5.89 19.40 -3.61
C VAL A 51 4.47 19.35 -3.07
N ASP A 52 3.47 19.84 -3.80
CA ASP A 52 2.08 19.84 -3.30
C ASP A 52 1.47 18.44 -3.18
N ALA A 53 1.88 17.49 -4.04
CA ALA A 53 1.49 16.09 -3.95
C ALA A 53 2.21 15.41 -2.77
N GLY A 54 3.51 15.69 -2.61
CA GLY A 54 4.30 15.24 -1.46
C GLY A 54 3.73 15.73 -0.12
N ASP A 55 3.38 17.02 -0.01
CA ASP A 55 2.75 17.58 1.21
C ASP A 55 1.44 16.85 1.58
N ALA A 56 0.65 16.46 0.58
CA ALA A 56 -0.56 15.68 0.84
C ALA A 56 -0.23 14.27 1.31
N ALA A 57 0.77 13.62 0.69
CA ALA A 57 1.21 12.29 1.08
C ALA A 57 1.80 12.28 2.50
N ASP A 58 2.64 13.25 2.84
CA ASP A 58 3.25 13.40 4.16
C ASP A 58 2.20 13.55 5.26
N ARG A 59 1.21 14.43 5.06
CA ARG A 59 0.10 14.60 6.03
C ARG A 59 -0.74 13.34 6.22
N ALA A 60 -0.95 12.57 5.16
CA ALA A 60 -1.63 11.28 5.27
C ALA A 60 -0.77 10.27 6.04
N SER A 61 0.54 10.23 5.79
CA SER A 61 1.49 9.36 6.50
C SER A 61 1.53 9.66 8.00
N GLU A 62 1.62 10.93 8.40
CA GLU A 62 1.58 11.34 9.80
C GLU A 62 0.34 10.78 10.53
N VAL A 63 -0.82 10.79 9.88
CA VAL A 63 -2.04 10.20 10.43
C VAL A 63 -1.97 8.68 10.50
N LEU A 64 -1.49 8.03 9.45
CA LEU A 64 -1.50 6.56 9.32
C LEU A 64 -0.46 5.89 10.23
N GLU A 65 0.65 6.57 10.50
CA GLU A 65 1.73 6.07 11.35
C GLU A 65 1.55 6.44 12.84
N ASP A 66 0.60 7.35 13.16
CA ASP A 66 0.25 7.65 14.54
C ASP A 66 -0.39 6.42 15.20
N PRO A 67 0.19 5.86 16.29
CA PRO A 67 -0.38 4.72 17.01
C PRO A 67 -1.84 4.94 17.46
N ALA A 68 -2.26 6.19 17.69
CA ALA A 68 -3.62 6.54 18.05
C ALA A 68 -4.64 6.35 16.89
N THR A 69 -4.19 6.13 15.67
CA THR A 69 -5.08 5.84 14.52
C THR A 69 -5.65 4.42 14.62
N GLY A 70 -4.91 3.49 15.22
CA GLY A 70 -5.34 2.11 15.38
C GLY A 70 -5.44 1.35 14.06
N LEU A 71 -6.18 0.23 14.07
CA LEU A 71 -6.23 -0.71 12.92
C LEU A 71 -7.51 -0.64 12.10
N ARG A 72 -8.48 0.20 12.43
CA ARG A 72 -9.75 0.26 11.69
C ARG A 72 -9.57 1.09 10.43
N VAL A 73 -9.40 0.42 9.29
CA VAL A 73 -9.08 1.07 8.00
C VAL A 73 -10.08 2.16 7.60
N GLY A 74 -11.36 1.99 7.94
CA GLY A 74 -12.39 3.01 7.67
C GLY A 74 -12.22 4.27 8.53
N GLU A 75 -11.88 4.12 9.81
CA GLU A 75 -11.61 5.24 10.72
C GLU A 75 -10.31 5.94 10.36
N ALA A 76 -9.26 5.19 10.02
CA ALA A 76 -7.98 5.72 9.53
C ALA A 76 -8.19 6.61 8.29
N LEU A 77 -8.95 6.13 7.29
CA LEU A 77 -9.27 6.93 6.11
C LEU A 77 -10.11 8.18 6.42
N GLN A 78 -11.03 8.11 7.37
CA GLN A 78 -11.79 9.31 7.81
C GLN A 78 -10.88 10.34 8.47
N ARG A 79 -9.90 9.92 9.28
CA ARG A 79 -8.90 10.81 9.87
C ARG A 79 -8.02 11.46 8.79
N CYS A 80 -7.54 10.66 7.82
CA CYS A 80 -6.81 11.19 6.66
C CYS A 80 -7.68 12.20 5.88
N HIS A 81 -8.97 11.90 5.66
CA HIS A 81 -9.86 12.84 4.97
C HIS A 81 -9.97 14.18 5.69
N GLY A 82 -9.98 14.19 7.02
CA GLY A 82 -9.95 15.41 7.82
C GLY A 82 -8.63 16.17 7.68
N ALA A 83 -7.51 15.46 7.77
CA ALA A 83 -6.17 16.04 7.72
C ALA A 83 -5.79 16.61 6.33
N LEU A 84 -6.31 15.99 5.27
CA LEU A 84 -6.02 16.39 3.88
C LEU A 84 -6.90 17.54 3.37
N ARG A 85 -7.85 18.06 4.16
CA ARG A 85 -8.65 19.22 3.74
C ARG A 85 -7.77 20.44 3.50
N GLY A 86 -7.93 21.06 2.33
CA GLY A 86 -7.14 22.21 1.93
C GLY A 86 -5.80 21.88 1.26
N THR A 87 -5.48 20.59 1.10
CA THR A 87 -4.41 20.11 0.23
C THR A 87 -4.97 19.73 -1.15
N ARG A 88 -4.12 19.19 -2.05
CA ARG A 88 -4.59 18.59 -3.31
C ARG A 88 -5.40 17.29 -3.07
N GLY A 89 -5.31 16.71 -1.87
CA GLY A 89 -5.88 15.40 -1.55
C GLY A 89 -5.03 14.26 -2.09
N ALA A 90 -5.45 13.04 -1.79
CA ALA A 90 -4.73 11.83 -2.18
C ALA A 90 -5.69 10.69 -2.51
N VAL A 91 -5.22 9.69 -3.23
CA VAL A 91 -5.80 8.35 -3.25
C VAL A 91 -5.05 7.48 -2.25
N ILE A 92 -5.76 6.60 -1.56
CA ILE A 92 -5.19 5.82 -0.44
C ILE A 92 -5.71 4.39 -0.47
N ALA A 93 -4.79 3.42 -0.35
CA ALA A 93 -5.11 2.02 -0.08
C ALA A 93 -4.52 1.59 1.26
N LEU A 94 -5.33 0.93 2.10
CA LEU A 94 -4.95 0.47 3.44
C LEU A 94 -5.23 -1.01 3.61
N ALA A 95 -4.40 -1.68 4.39
CA ALA A 95 -4.62 -3.02 4.92
C ALA A 95 -4.19 -3.09 6.38
N ALA A 96 -5.07 -3.58 7.25
CA ALA A 96 -4.80 -3.81 8.65
C ALA A 96 -4.62 -5.31 8.92
N PHE A 97 -3.56 -5.66 9.63
CA PHE A 97 -3.24 -7.03 10.06
C PHE A 97 -3.28 -7.10 11.58
N PRO A 98 -4.39 -7.54 12.18
CA PRO A 98 -4.49 -7.68 13.64
C PRO A 98 -3.50 -8.75 14.16
N ALA A 99 -2.85 -8.47 15.30
CA ALA A 99 -1.77 -9.32 15.85
C ALA A 99 -2.21 -10.75 16.18
N HIS A 100 -3.49 -10.94 16.50
CA HIS A 100 -4.04 -12.22 16.99
C HIS A 100 -5.07 -12.84 16.05
N ALA A 101 -5.18 -12.34 14.80
CA ALA A 101 -6.12 -12.84 13.82
C ALA A 101 -5.39 -13.28 12.55
N SER A 102 -5.83 -14.40 11.95
CA SER A 102 -5.35 -14.85 10.64
C SER A 102 -6.22 -14.25 9.53
N GLU A 103 -6.41 -12.93 9.60
CA GLU A 103 -7.20 -12.16 8.63
C GLU A 103 -6.61 -10.76 8.48
N MET A 104 -6.92 -10.10 7.37
CA MET A 104 -6.67 -8.69 7.17
C MET A 104 -7.96 -7.99 6.77
N GLU A 105 -8.11 -6.74 7.19
CA GLU A 105 -9.12 -5.83 6.70
C GLU A 105 -8.49 -4.87 5.70
N TRP A 106 -9.07 -4.68 4.51
CA TRP A 106 -8.55 -3.75 3.53
C TRP A 106 -9.61 -2.84 2.93
N LEU A 107 -9.17 -1.67 2.44
CA LEU A 107 -10.03 -0.64 1.86
C LEU A 107 -9.18 0.27 0.97
N ALA A 108 -9.71 0.66 -0.20
CA ALA A 108 -9.09 1.65 -1.06
C ALA A 108 -10.08 2.72 -1.52
N VAL A 109 -9.59 3.95 -1.62
CA VAL A 109 -10.24 5.10 -2.26
C VAL A 109 -9.29 5.62 -3.33
N GLY A 110 -9.75 5.61 -4.59
CA GLY A 110 -8.95 5.97 -5.77
C GLY A 110 -8.54 4.78 -6.61
N ASN A 111 -7.40 4.87 -7.30
CA ASN A 111 -6.92 3.96 -8.33
C ASN A 111 -5.70 3.10 -7.95
N ILE A 112 -5.24 3.15 -6.69
CA ILE A 112 -4.16 2.28 -6.22
C ILE A 112 -4.59 0.82 -6.37
N GLU A 113 -3.78 0.02 -7.06
CA GLU A 113 -4.02 -1.41 -7.20
C GLU A 113 -3.66 -2.14 -5.92
N GLY A 114 -4.57 -2.99 -5.44
CA GLY A 114 -4.34 -3.87 -4.29
C GLY A 114 -4.67 -5.31 -4.65
N VAL A 115 -3.71 -6.22 -4.45
CA VAL A 115 -3.86 -7.64 -4.75
C VAL A 115 -3.28 -8.48 -3.63
N LEU A 116 -4.07 -9.41 -3.08
CA LEU A 116 -3.56 -10.47 -2.22
C LEU A 116 -3.20 -11.69 -3.07
N VAL A 117 -1.92 -11.97 -3.18
CA VAL A 117 -1.36 -13.14 -3.86
C VAL A 117 -1.23 -14.28 -2.86
N ARG A 118 -1.87 -15.42 -3.17
CA ARG A 118 -1.84 -16.60 -2.30
C ARG A 118 -0.51 -17.35 -2.39
N GLY A 119 0.12 -17.63 -1.23
CA GLY A 119 1.44 -18.24 -1.14
C GLY A 119 1.52 -19.74 -1.49
N ARG A 120 0.44 -20.37 -1.93
CA ARG A 120 0.41 -21.80 -2.24
C ARG A 120 1.06 -22.13 -3.57
N LEU A 121 2.13 -22.93 -3.53
CA LEU A 121 2.69 -23.60 -4.69
C LEU A 121 1.61 -24.46 -5.37
N GLY A 122 1.32 -24.19 -6.66
CA GLY A 122 0.48 -25.03 -7.50
C GLY A 122 -0.90 -24.49 -7.91
N ARG A 123 -1.46 -23.50 -7.24
CA ARG A 123 -2.63 -22.72 -7.69
C ARG A 123 -2.52 -21.30 -7.16
N PRO A 124 -1.95 -20.38 -7.93
CA PRO A 124 -1.93 -18.97 -7.56
C PRO A 124 -3.37 -18.45 -7.56
N GLY A 125 -3.94 -18.29 -6.38
CA GLY A 125 -5.16 -17.51 -6.19
C GLY A 125 -4.78 -16.04 -6.03
N ARG A 126 -5.62 -15.14 -6.53
CA ARG A 126 -5.51 -13.70 -6.31
C ARG A 126 -6.86 -13.15 -5.89
N GLU A 127 -6.83 -12.28 -4.91
CA GLU A 127 -7.98 -11.48 -4.53
C GLU A 127 -7.64 -10.02 -4.78
N MET A 128 -8.53 -9.28 -5.41
CA MET A 128 -8.31 -7.89 -5.77
C MET A 128 -9.13 -6.99 -4.85
N ILE A 129 -8.54 -5.89 -4.41
CA ILE A 129 -9.25 -4.86 -3.68
C ILE A 129 -10.28 -4.18 -4.59
N VAL A 130 -11.43 -3.85 -4.01
CA VAL A 130 -12.42 -3.06 -4.73
C VAL A 130 -12.04 -1.59 -4.64
N GLN A 131 -11.54 -1.05 -5.73
CA GLN A 131 -11.26 0.38 -5.87
C GLN A 131 -12.57 1.17 -5.86
N ARG A 132 -12.63 2.24 -5.07
CA ARG A 132 -13.78 3.14 -5.00
C ARG A 132 -13.39 4.51 -5.53
N PRO A 133 -14.06 5.02 -6.58
CA PRO A 133 -13.75 6.35 -7.10
C PRO A 133 -13.89 7.40 -6.02
N GLY A 134 -12.87 8.22 -5.83
CA GLY A 134 -12.88 9.30 -4.84
C GLY A 134 -11.48 9.85 -4.60
N ILE A 135 -11.43 10.94 -3.84
CA ILE A 135 -10.22 11.65 -3.43
C ILE A 135 -10.35 11.93 -1.94
N VAL A 136 -9.45 11.37 -1.15
CA VAL A 136 -9.36 11.63 0.30
C VAL A 136 -8.93 13.08 0.49
N GLY A 137 -9.64 13.83 1.32
CA GLY A 137 -9.48 15.29 1.45
C GLY A 137 -10.54 16.11 0.72
N HIS A 138 -11.13 15.58 -0.37
CA HIS A 138 -12.14 16.27 -1.18
C HIS A 138 -13.48 15.55 -1.21
N HIS A 139 -13.55 14.50 -2.02
CA HIS A 139 -14.77 13.71 -2.19
C HIS A 139 -14.51 12.25 -1.87
N MET A 140 -14.96 11.81 -0.72
CA MET A 140 -14.80 10.44 -0.26
C MET A 140 -16.11 9.67 -0.42
N PRO A 141 -16.10 8.51 -1.08
CA PRO A 141 -17.28 7.67 -1.23
C PRO A 141 -17.66 7.02 0.11
N PRO A 142 -18.86 6.43 0.24
CA PRO A 142 -19.17 5.58 1.38
C PRO A 142 -18.14 4.46 1.55
N LEU A 143 -17.50 4.42 2.70
CA LEU A 143 -16.43 3.45 2.98
C LEU A 143 -17.05 2.07 3.27
N ARG A 144 -16.53 1.05 2.60
CA ARG A 144 -16.85 -0.36 2.85
C ARG A 144 -15.58 -1.17 2.73
N SER A 145 -15.05 -1.56 3.86
CA SER A 145 -13.91 -2.47 3.95
C SER A 145 -14.32 -3.92 3.64
N SER A 146 -13.33 -4.75 3.38
CA SER A 146 -13.50 -6.19 3.24
C SER A 146 -12.50 -6.90 4.13
N THR A 147 -12.95 -7.90 4.87
CA THR A 147 -12.09 -8.78 5.68
C THR A 147 -11.80 -10.05 4.91
N ILE A 148 -10.55 -10.42 4.84
CA ILE A 148 -10.06 -11.57 4.07
C ILE A 148 -9.15 -12.42 4.95
N PRO A 149 -9.34 -13.76 5.01
CA PRO A 149 -8.41 -14.63 5.73
C PRO A 149 -7.04 -14.62 5.06
N VAL A 150 -5.98 -14.54 5.87
CA VAL A 150 -4.58 -14.61 5.42
C VAL A 150 -3.90 -15.86 5.98
N ARG A 151 -2.91 -16.37 5.24
CA ARG A 151 -2.14 -17.57 5.60
C ARG A 151 -0.65 -17.28 5.41
N VAL A 152 0.17 -18.01 6.15
CA VAL A 152 1.62 -17.95 6.00
C VAL A 152 2.03 -18.08 4.54
N GLY A 153 2.82 -17.13 4.06
CA GLY A 153 3.28 -17.02 2.69
C GLY A 153 2.37 -16.22 1.75
N ASP A 154 1.15 -15.84 2.17
CA ASP A 154 0.34 -14.90 1.39
C ASP A 154 1.05 -13.53 1.34
N THR A 155 0.94 -12.85 0.22
CA THR A 155 1.58 -11.54 0.01
C THR A 155 0.58 -10.53 -0.51
N LEU A 156 0.38 -9.46 0.26
CA LEU A 156 -0.29 -8.26 -0.20
C LEU A 156 0.66 -7.50 -1.14
N VAL A 157 0.11 -7.00 -2.24
CA VAL A 157 0.78 -6.11 -3.18
C VAL A 157 -0.06 -4.86 -3.30
N PHE A 158 0.52 -3.69 -3.03
CA PHE A 158 -0.03 -2.39 -3.41
C PHE A 158 0.87 -1.74 -4.46
N ALA A 159 0.26 -1.13 -5.47
CA ALA A 159 0.96 -0.44 -6.54
C ALA A 159 0.19 0.83 -6.94
N THR A 160 0.90 1.96 -7.03
CA THR A 160 0.36 3.21 -7.57
C THR A 160 0.22 3.12 -9.10
N ASP A 161 -0.42 4.09 -9.72
CA ASP A 161 -0.70 4.05 -11.17
C ASP A 161 0.53 4.27 -12.05
N GLY A 162 1.64 4.78 -11.48
CA GLY A 162 2.96 4.77 -12.10
C GLY A 162 3.55 3.36 -12.29
N VAL A 163 2.90 2.31 -11.75
CA VAL A 163 3.32 0.91 -11.89
C VAL A 163 2.31 0.15 -12.75
N ARG A 164 2.80 -0.57 -13.78
CA ARG A 164 1.94 -1.40 -14.64
C ARG A 164 1.29 -2.55 -13.86
N ARG A 165 0.02 -2.78 -14.09
CA ARG A 165 -0.83 -3.78 -13.38
C ARG A 165 -0.31 -5.21 -13.46
N GLU A 166 0.51 -5.53 -14.47
CA GLU A 166 1.13 -6.84 -14.64
C GLU A 166 2.09 -7.21 -13.50
N VAL A 167 2.53 -6.26 -12.67
CA VAL A 167 3.39 -6.49 -11.50
C VAL A 167 2.79 -7.53 -10.56
N ALA A 168 1.50 -7.46 -10.24
CA ALA A 168 0.84 -8.45 -9.39
C ALA A 168 0.87 -9.86 -9.97
N GLN A 169 0.80 -9.99 -11.31
CA GLN A 169 0.97 -11.27 -11.98
C GLN A 169 2.41 -11.77 -11.93
N ALA A 170 3.39 -10.86 -12.05
CA ALA A 170 4.80 -11.20 -11.93
C ALA A 170 5.13 -11.70 -10.51
N VAL A 171 4.64 -11.03 -9.45
CA VAL A 171 4.74 -11.50 -8.06
C VAL A 171 4.14 -12.90 -7.91
N SER A 172 2.96 -13.13 -8.46
CA SER A 172 2.28 -14.44 -8.41
C SER A 172 3.08 -15.55 -9.11
N ARG A 173 3.72 -15.26 -10.26
CA ARG A 173 4.49 -16.23 -11.04
C ARG A 173 5.86 -16.53 -10.43
N ARG A 174 6.56 -15.51 -9.92
CA ARG A 174 7.91 -15.65 -9.33
C ARG A 174 7.86 -16.35 -7.98
N GLY A 175 6.68 -16.38 -7.36
CA GLY A 175 6.46 -16.87 -6.00
C GLY A 175 7.02 -15.86 -4.98
N THR A 176 6.24 -15.64 -3.94
CA THR A 176 6.51 -14.65 -2.90
C THR A 176 7.79 -14.91 -2.09
N ALA A 177 8.33 -16.13 -2.12
CA ALA A 177 9.56 -16.52 -1.44
C ALA A 177 10.84 -16.31 -2.26
N ARG A 178 10.73 -15.92 -3.54
CA ARG A 178 11.85 -15.87 -4.48
C ARG A 178 11.81 -14.63 -5.38
N LEU A 179 11.50 -13.48 -4.81
CA LEU A 179 11.80 -12.23 -5.50
C LEU A 179 13.32 -12.06 -5.50
N ARG A 180 14.02 -12.73 -6.45
CA ARG A 180 15.44 -12.49 -6.69
C ARG A 180 15.55 -11.04 -7.15
N GLY A 181 16.33 -10.24 -6.44
CA GLY A 181 16.50 -8.82 -6.72
C GLY A 181 15.49 -7.89 -6.05
N GLY A 182 14.55 -8.44 -5.23
CA GLY A 182 13.66 -7.63 -4.39
C GLY A 182 12.53 -6.91 -5.14
N VAL A 183 11.89 -6.03 -4.40
CA VAL A 183 10.79 -5.18 -4.90
C VAL A 183 11.32 -4.10 -5.84
N ALA A 184 12.58 -3.69 -5.69
CA ALA A 184 13.23 -2.70 -6.55
C ALA A 184 13.36 -3.17 -8.01
N GLU A 185 13.82 -4.40 -8.26
CA GLU A 185 13.87 -4.95 -9.64
C GLU A 185 12.47 -5.05 -10.28
N LEU A 186 11.45 -5.39 -9.47
CA LEU A 186 10.08 -5.38 -9.96
C LEU A 186 9.63 -3.98 -10.33
N LEU A 187 9.93 -2.99 -9.50
CA LEU A 187 9.58 -1.61 -9.80
C LEU A 187 10.27 -1.14 -11.09
N GLU A 188 11.56 -1.39 -11.26
CA GLU A 188 12.30 -1.04 -12.50
C GLU A 188 11.68 -1.70 -13.74
N GLU A 189 11.29 -2.98 -13.64
CA GLU A 189 10.66 -3.70 -14.76
C GLU A 189 9.27 -3.18 -15.10
N PHE A 190 8.49 -2.74 -14.09
CA PHE A 190 7.07 -2.41 -14.27
C PHE A 190 6.73 -0.92 -14.11
N ALA A 191 7.66 -0.04 -13.76
CA ALA A 191 7.42 1.40 -13.76
C ALA A 191 7.08 1.90 -15.17
N THR A 192 6.15 2.85 -15.25
CA THR A 192 5.75 3.47 -16.52
C THR A 192 6.76 4.53 -16.99
N GLY A 193 7.48 5.13 -16.04
CA GLY A 193 8.42 6.23 -16.26
C GLY A 193 7.74 7.59 -16.54
N THR A 194 6.43 7.66 -16.49
CA THR A 194 5.66 8.89 -16.79
C THR A 194 5.14 9.60 -15.55
N ASP A 195 5.17 8.94 -14.40
CA ASP A 195 4.71 9.45 -13.10
C ASP A 195 5.57 8.93 -11.95
N ASP A 196 5.31 9.43 -10.74
CA ASP A 196 5.78 8.80 -9.51
C ASP A 196 5.34 7.34 -9.52
N ALA A 197 6.15 6.45 -8.96
CA ALA A 197 5.82 5.02 -8.94
C ALA A 197 6.23 4.40 -7.61
N LEU A 198 5.29 3.71 -6.95
CA LEU A 198 5.53 3.01 -5.70
C LEU A 198 4.96 1.59 -5.75
N LEU A 199 5.79 0.64 -5.35
CA LEU A 199 5.42 -0.75 -5.16
C LEU A 199 5.68 -1.15 -3.70
N LEU A 200 4.66 -1.69 -3.04
CA LEU A 200 4.74 -2.25 -1.70
C LEU A 200 4.33 -3.72 -1.74
N THR A 201 5.11 -4.57 -1.09
CA THR A 201 4.72 -5.94 -0.78
C THR A 201 4.74 -6.18 0.72
N ALA A 202 3.72 -6.86 1.27
CA ALA A 202 3.69 -7.29 2.66
C ALA A 202 3.41 -8.79 2.72
N ARG A 203 4.43 -9.58 3.08
CA ARG A 203 4.35 -11.03 3.17
C ARG A 203 4.03 -11.48 4.59
N TYR A 204 2.94 -12.22 4.75
CA TYR A 204 2.41 -12.68 6.04
C TYR A 204 3.10 -13.95 6.53
N GLY A 205 3.33 -14.01 7.86
CA GLY A 205 3.86 -15.19 8.54
C GLY A 205 5.36 -15.39 8.35
N VAL A 206 6.12 -14.32 8.20
CA VAL A 206 7.58 -14.34 8.18
C VAL A 206 8.09 -14.11 9.60
N PRO A 207 8.81 -15.06 10.22
CA PRO A 207 9.45 -14.82 11.50
C PRO A 207 10.47 -13.70 11.38
N ALA A 208 10.58 -12.88 12.42
CA ALA A 208 11.58 -11.82 12.54
C ALA A 208 13.00 -12.39 12.61
#